data_9336152e79f62f2ccf256b907825eba2
#
_entry.id   9336152e79f62f2ccf256b907825eba2
#
_cell.length_a   1.000
_cell.length_b   1.000
_cell.length_c   1.000
_cell.angle_alpha   90.00
_cell.angle_beta   90.00
_cell.angle_gamma   90.00
#
_symmetry.space_group_name_H-M   'P 1'
#
loop_
_entity.id
_entity.type
_entity.pdbx_description
1 polymer ?
#
loop_
_entity_poly.entity_id
_entity_poly.type
_entity_poly.pdbx_seq_one_letter_code
_entity_poly.pdbx_strand_id
1 'polypeptide(L)'
;ILPEHIKKDNIDDILKITNYAKCSYILNDDIIKTNNVLDVPEAATIIDIEEDELLRIKIIQDLVHNPLFYQTAKKYFNSIPILTNVGLRISKISDNPGSREAQLYHFDLDRPKWLKFFIYLNDVENKDHGPHSFIKKSHKVFSKPYKILIKRYQRISDKEIFKSYNQEYEKMILGKAGTLAIGDTLAFHKGHNPRTKIRKVLTIEFSNSLFGSYFENYNISKKNFKKTSTNFEEKFYSKFI
;
A
#
# COMPACT_ATOMS: atom_id res chain seq x y z
N ILE A 1 -11.02 -3.38 9.38
CA ILE A 1 -10.56 -2.00 9.65
C ILE A 1 -10.45 -1.83 11.15
N LEU A 2 -9.35 -1.33 11.63
CA LEU A 2 -9.06 -1.04 13.03
C LEU A 2 -8.81 0.48 13.16
N PRO A 3 -9.78 1.24 13.69
CA PRO A 3 -9.64 2.70 13.81
C PRO A 3 -8.49 3.06 14.77
N GLU A 4 -7.73 4.10 14.43
CA GLU A 4 -6.69 4.72 15.28
C GLU A 4 -5.74 3.71 15.95
N HIS A 5 -5.46 2.59 15.25
CA HIS A 5 -4.66 1.49 15.79
C HIS A 5 -3.18 1.87 15.99
N ILE A 6 -2.66 2.75 15.12
CA ILE A 6 -1.29 3.26 15.22
C ILE A 6 -1.29 4.58 15.98
N LYS A 7 -0.44 4.68 16.98
CA LYS A 7 -0.35 5.86 17.84
C LYS A 7 0.07 7.10 17.05
N LYS A 8 -0.49 8.25 17.41
CA LYS A 8 -0.24 9.52 16.74
C LYS A 8 1.25 9.90 16.75
N ASP A 9 1.95 9.73 17.85
CA ASP A 9 3.38 10.05 17.96
C ASP A 9 4.22 9.28 16.93
N ASN A 10 3.90 7.99 16.72
CA ASN A 10 4.57 7.20 15.69
C ASN A 10 4.31 7.72 14.27
N ILE A 11 3.10 8.22 14.01
CA ILE A 11 2.74 8.81 12.73
C ILE A 11 3.50 10.11 12.50
N ASP A 12 3.52 10.98 13.50
CA ASP A 12 4.20 12.28 13.44
C ASP A 12 5.71 12.07 13.20
N ASP A 13 6.32 11.10 13.87
CA ASP A 13 7.72 10.75 13.67
C ASP A 13 7.99 10.19 12.25
N ILE A 14 7.14 9.30 11.74
CA ILE A 14 7.25 8.79 10.36
C ILE A 14 7.19 9.96 9.37
N LEU A 15 6.21 10.85 9.52
CA LEU A 15 6.02 11.98 8.63
C LEU A 15 7.20 12.97 8.68
N LYS A 16 7.73 13.23 9.87
CA LYS A 16 8.90 14.10 10.06
C LYS A 16 10.15 13.55 9.35
N ILE A 17 10.42 12.26 9.52
CA ILE A 17 11.59 11.62 8.91
C ILE A 17 11.43 11.56 7.38
N THR A 18 10.26 11.20 6.89
CA THR A 18 10.02 11.03 5.45
C THR A 18 9.98 12.33 4.67
N ASN A 19 9.84 13.49 5.31
CA ASN A 19 9.96 14.78 4.61
C ASN A 19 11.33 14.99 3.93
N TYR A 20 12.37 14.33 4.43
CA TYR A 20 13.74 14.44 3.92
C TYR A 20 14.20 13.18 3.19
N ALA A 21 13.31 12.25 2.93
CA ALA A 21 13.62 10.99 2.28
C ALA A 21 13.70 11.13 0.76
N LYS A 22 14.47 10.25 0.14
CA LYS A 22 14.45 10.07 -1.31
C LYS A 22 13.09 9.58 -1.75
N CYS A 23 12.62 10.10 -2.87
CA CYS A 23 11.33 9.75 -3.42
C CYS A 23 11.31 9.80 -4.93
N SER A 24 10.29 9.19 -5.50
CA SER A 24 9.87 9.43 -6.87
C SER A 24 8.52 10.15 -6.88
N TYR A 25 8.26 10.96 -7.89
CA TYR A 25 7.00 11.65 -8.05
C TYR A 25 6.53 11.65 -9.50
N ILE A 26 5.23 11.83 -9.69
CA ILE A 26 4.61 11.91 -11.02
C ILE A 26 4.33 13.37 -11.36
N LEU A 27 4.86 13.80 -12.49
CA LEU A 27 4.64 15.11 -13.07
C LEU A 27 4.46 14.97 -14.59
N ASN A 28 3.34 15.45 -15.12
CA ASN A 28 2.99 15.34 -16.56
C ASN A 28 3.15 13.90 -17.10
N ASP A 29 2.80 12.90 -16.28
CA ASP A 29 2.89 11.48 -16.58
C ASP A 29 4.29 10.85 -16.55
N ASP A 30 5.31 11.64 -16.28
CA ASP A 30 6.68 11.16 -16.10
C ASP A 30 6.94 10.83 -14.63
N ILE A 31 7.71 9.77 -14.39
CA ILE A 31 8.22 9.41 -13.05
C ILE A 31 9.60 10.02 -12.90
N ILE A 32 9.73 10.94 -11.96
CA ILE A 32 10.96 11.68 -11.69
C ILE A 32 11.45 11.32 -10.29
N LYS A 33 12.74 11.02 -10.16
CA LYS A 33 13.38 10.77 -8.86
C LYS A 33 14.02 12.02 -8.30
N THR A 34 13.94 12.19 -6.98
CA THR A 34 14.61 13.27 -6.24
C THR A 34 15.15 12.75 -4.91
N ASN A 35 16.13 13.47 -4.38
CA ASN A 35 16.76 13.11 -3.11
C ASN A 35 15.99 13.61 -1.88
N ASN A 36 14.95 14.43 -2.08
CA ASN A 36 14.23 15.03 -0.97
C ASN A 36 12.76 15.29 -1.36
N VAL A 37 11.84 14.94 -0.48
CA VAL A 37 10.41 15.23 -0.66
C VAL A 37 10.14 16.74 -0.75
N LEU A 38 10.94 17.57 -0.05
CA LEU A 38 10.78 19.02 -0.08
C LEU A 38 11.11 19.65 -1.46
N ASP A 39 11.86 18.94 -2.30
CA ASP A 39 12.22 19.40 -3.65
C ASP A 39 11.13 19.03 -4.69
N VAL A 40 10.07 18.33 -4.27
CA VAL A 40 9.00 17.90 -5.18
C VAL A 40 8.13 19.09 -5.56
N PRO A 41 7.97 19.39 -6.88
CA PRO A 41 7.13 20.47 -7.35
C PRO A 41 5.68 20.39 -6.84
N GLU A 42 5.04 21.54 -6.64
CA GLU A 42 3.64 21.60 -6.20
C GLU A 42 2.70 20.89 -7.18
N ALA A 43 3.00 20.98 -8.46
CA ALA A 43 2.21 20.36 -9.54
C ALA A 43 2.30 18.82 -9.59
N ALA A 44 3.21 18.19 -8.85
CA ALA A 44 3.26 16.72 -8.77
C ALA A 44 2.00 16.17 -8.09
N THR A 45 1.46 15.07 -8.61
CA THR A 45 0.19 14.50 -8.13
C THR A 45 0.38 13.35 -7.13
N ILE A 46 1.43 12.57 -7.32
CA ILE A 46 1.77 11.41 -6.48
C ILE A 46 3.24 11.48 -6.11
N ILE A 47 3.54 11.16 -4.87
CA ILE A 47 4.92 11.02 -4.37
C ILE A 47 5.01 9.67 -3.70
N ASP A 48 5.97 8.85 -4.10
CA ASP A 48 6.30 7.58 -3.50
C ASP A 48 7.70 7.66 -2.86
N ILE A 49 7.76 7.41 -1.55
CA ILE A 49 9.04 7.36 -0.83
C ILE A 49 9.78 6.08 -1.22
N GLU A 50 11.08 6.18 -1.49
CA GLU A 50 11.90 5.02 -1.82
C GLU A 50 11.89 3.98 -0.69
N GLU A 51 11.71 2.71 -1.04
CA GLU A 51 11.50 1.62 -0.07
C GLU A 51 12.67 1.44 0.89
N ASP A 52 13.90 1.62 0.43
CA ASP A 52 15.10 1.51 1.26
C ASP A 52 15.18 2.62 2.33
N GLU A 53 14.69 3.82 2.05
CA GLU A 53 14.57 4.90 3.03
C GLU A 53 13.59 4.50 4.14
N LEU A 54 12.44 3.93 3.79
CA LEU A 54 11.43 3.47 4.74
C LEU A 54 11.95 2.35 5.64
N LEU A 55 12.65 1.38 5.06
CA LEU A 55 13.19 0.24 5.81
C LEU A 55 14.30 0.60 6.81
N ARG A 56 14.89 1.80 6.70
CA ARG A 56 15.84 2.34 7.68
C ARG A 56 15.16 2.96 8.90
N ILE A 57 13.87 3.28 8.80
CA ILE A 57 13.11 3.93 9.88
C ILE A 57 12.73 2.90 10.95
N LYS A 58 13.28 3.05 12.15
CA LYS A 58 13.06 2.09 13.25
C LYS A 58 11.59 1.84 13.58
N ILE A 59 10.77 2.90 13.56
CA ILE A 59 9.33 2.79 13.83
C ILE A 59 8.65 1.91 12.77
N ILE A 60 9.04 2.03 11.50
CA ILE A 60 8.51 1.18 10.42
C ILE A 60 8.95 -0.27 10.63
N GLN A 61 10.19 -0.51 11.02
CA GLN A 61 10.66 -1.86 11.37
C GLN A 61 9.88 -2.44 12.56
N ASP A 62 9.59 -1.62 13.57
CA ASP A 62 8.77 -2.04 14.72
C ASP A 62 7.33 -2.38 14.31
N LEU A 63 6.75 -1.65 13.36
CA LEU A 63 5.45 -1.97 12.79
C LEU A 63 5.47 -3.27 11.99
N VAL A 64 6.49 -3.46 11.14
CA VAL A 64 6.68 -4.69 10.35
C VAL A 64 6.79 -5.92 11.26
N HIS A 65 7.45 -5.80 12.41
CA HIS A 65 7.57 -6.88 13.41
C HIS A 65 6.40 -6.95 14.40
N ASN A 66 5.40 -6.09 14.26
CA ASN A 66 4.26 -6.12 15.16
C ASN A 66 3.58 -7.50 15.13
N PRO A 67 3.38 -8.16 16.29
CA PRO A 67 2.77 -9.49 16.35
C PRO A 67 1.41 -9.58 15.65
N LEU A 68 0.62 -8.51 15.65
CA LEU A 68 -0.66 -8.48 14.95
C LEU A 68 -0.47 -8.67 13.44
N PHE A 69 0.49 -7.95 12.83
CA PHE A 69 0.71 -8.03 11.38
C PHE A 69 1.23 -9.40 11.00
N TYR A 70 2.25 -9.85 11.71
CA TYR A 70 2.86 -11.15 11.47
C TYR A 70 1.89 -12.32 11.65
N GLN A 71 1.19 -12.37 12.78
CA GLN A 71 0.26 -13.47 13.07
C GLN A 71 -0.95 -13.47 12.12
N THR A 72 -1.42 -12.28 11.74
CA THR A 72 -2.49 -12.16 10.75
C THR A 72 -2.04 -12.70 9.39
N ALA A 73 -0.87 -12.29 8.91
CA ALA A 73 -0.32 -12.77 7.66
C ALA A 73 -0.02 -14.28 7.71
N LYS A 74 0.59 -14.77 8.78
CA LYS A 74 0.87 -16.19 8.99
C LYS A 74 -0.41 -17.05 8.96
N LYS A 75 -1.44 -16.60 9.65
CA LYS A 75 -2.74 -17.29 9.66
C LYS A 75 -3.41 -17.26 8.29
N TYR A 76 -3.34 -16.11 7.61
CA TYR A 76 -3.92 -15.95 6.28
C TYR A 76 -3.24 -16.84 5.23
N PHE A 77 -1.91 -16.94 5.27
CA PHE A 77 -1.14 -17.76 4.31
C PHE A 77 -1.06 -19.22 4.69
N ASN A 78 -1.28 -19.56 5.96
CA ASN A 78 -0.96 -20.85 6.55
C ASN A 78 0.53 -21.23 6.36
N SER A 79 1.41 -20.26 6.41
CA SER A 79 2.85 -20.39 6.20
C SER A 79 3.60 -19.21 6.81
N ILE A 80 4.92 -19.26 6.84
CA ILE A 80 5.76 -18.13 7.27
C ILE A 80 5.58 -16.99 6.26
N PRO A 81 5.14 -15.79 6.69
CA PRO A 81 5.04 -14.63 5.83
C PRO A 81 6.42 -14.07 5.49
N ILE A 82 6.55 -13.59 4.29
CA ILE A 82 7.74 -12.88 3.78
C ILE A 82 7.32 -11.43 3.57
N LEU A 83 8.10 -10.48 4.10
CA LEU A 83 7.92 -9.07 3.78
C LEU A 83 8.30 -8.84 2.33
N THR A 84 7.40 -8.29 1.53
CA THR A 84 7.59 -8.13 0.10
C THR A 84 7.58 -6.69 -0.38
N ASN A 85 6.95 -5.79 0.38
CA ASN A 85 6.99 -4.37 0.09
C ASN A 85 6.67 -3.52 1.32
N VAL A 86 7.36 -2.39 1.44
CA VAL A 86 7.01 -1.29 2.32
C VAL A 86 6.95 -0.03 1.47
N GLY A 87 5.79 0.60 1.39
CA GLY A 87 5.58 1.79 0.57
C GLY A 87 4.92 2.90 1.36
N LEU A 88 5.33 4.15 1.15
CA LEU A 88 4.63 5.32 1.63
C LEU A 88 4.30 6.21 0.43
N ARG A 89 3.00 6.34 0.18
CA ARG A 89 2.48 7.16 -0.92
C ARG A 89 1.77 8.40 -0.38
N ILE A 90 2.11 9.53 -0.97
CA ILE A 90 1.42 10.80 -0.79
C ILE A 90 0.67 11.10 -2.08
N SER A 91 -0.65 11.15 -2.02
CA SER A 91 -1.50 11.55 -3.14
C SER A 91 -1.95 12.99 -2.90
N LYS A 92 -1.57 13.89 -3.79
CA LYS A 92 -1.95 15.31 -3.74
C LYS A 92 -3.35 15.53 -4.32
N ILE A 93 -3.90 16.69 -4.04
CA ILE A 93 -5.17 17.12 -4.64
C ILE A 93 -4.95 17.29 -6.13
N SER A 94 -5.85 16.74 -6.95
CA SER A 94 -5.81 16.90 -8.40
C SER A 94 -7.24 17.02 -8.94
N ASP A 95 -7.48 18.05 -9.72
CA ASP A 95 -8.75 18.29 -10.41
C ASP A 95 -8.91 17.36 -11.62
N ASN A 96 -7.82 16.81 -12.10
CA ASN A 96 -7.86 15.88 -13.21
C ASN A 96 -8.01 14.46 -12.64
N PRO A 97 -9.23 13.86 -12.72
CA PRO A 97 -9.45 12.48 -12.31
C PRO A 97 -8.81 11.55 -13.36
N GLY A 98 -7.52 11.74 -13.58
CA GLY A 98 -6.78 10.94 -14.54
C GLY A 98 -7.04 9.48 -14.31
N SER A 99 -7.33 8.75 -15.37
CA SER A 99 -7.50 7.29 -15.39
C SER A 99 -6.22 6.53 -15.02
N ARG A 100 -5.25 7.22 -14.44
CA ARG A 100 -3.90 6.72 -14.25
C ARG A 100 -3.72 6.08 -12.90
N GLU A 101 -2.98 5.00 -12.91
CA GLU A 101 -2.57 4.19 -11.76
C GLU A 101 -3.73 3.56 -10.98
N ALA A 102 -3.73 3.67 -9.66
CA ALA A 102 -4.64 2.96 -8.76
C ALA A 102 -6.03 3.60 -8.61
N GLN A 103 -6.40 4.57 -9.44
CA GLN A 103 -7.68 5.31 -9.32
C GLN A 103 -8.89 4.61 -9.94
N LEU A 104 -8.67 3.66 -10.84
CA LEU A 104 -9.70 2.77 -11.36
C LEU A 104 -9.63 1.42 -10.66
N TYR A 105 -10.77 0.71 -10.62
CA TYR A 105 -10.79 -0.64 -10.07
C TYR A 105 -9.83 -1.55 -10.83
N HIS A 106 -8.99 -2.24 -10.09
CA HIS A 106 -8.08 -3.26 -10.59
C HIS A 106 -7.92 -4.34 -9.53
N PHE A 107 -7.26 -5.40 -9.87
CA PHE A 107 -6.81 -6.43 -8.94
C PHE A 107 -5.37 -6.76 -9.28
N ASP A 108 -4.56 -6.93 -8.27
CA ASP A 108 -3.15 -7.22 -8.45
C ASP A 108 -2.98 -8.66 -8.94
N LEU A 109 -1.97 -8.92 -9.80
CA LEU A 109 -1.67 -10.24 -10.37
C LEU A 109 -0.20 -10.64 -10.20
N ASP A 110 0.60 -9.80 -9.56
CA ASP A 110 2.05 -9.98 -9.52
C ASP A 110 2.46 -11.20 -8.69
N ARG A 111 1.60 -11.64 -7.78
CA ARG A 111 1.88 -12.74 -6.86
C ARG A 111 0.72 -13.71 -6.72
N PRO A 112 0.99 -14.98 -6.35
CA PRO A 112 -0.08 -15.95 -6.11
C PRO A 112 -0.97 -15.60 -4.92
N LYS A 113 -0.40 -15.02 -3.86
CA LYS A 113 -1.12 -14.66 -2.65
C LYS A 113 -0.33 -13.61 -1.85
N TRP A 114 -1.02 -12.58 -1.41
CA TRP A 114 -0.46 -11.52 -0.57
C TRP A 114 -1.49 -10.92 0.36
N LEU A 115 -1.01 -10.12 1.29
CA LEU A 115 -1.84 -9.38 2.23
C LEU A 115 -1.21 -8.02 2.47
N LYS A 116 -1.96 -6.95 2.21
CA LYS A 116 -1.52 -5.57 2.44
C LYS A 116 -2.16 -4.97 3.67
N PHE A 117 -1.34 -4.30 4.45
CA PHE A 117 -1.72 -3.50 5.59
C PHE A 117 -1.63 -2.04 5.18
N PHE A 118 -2.75 -1.33 5.19
CA PHE A 118 -2.86 0.08 4.83
C PHE A 118 -3.00 0.89 6.11
N ILE A 119 -2.10 1.83 6.34
CA ILE A 119 -2.09 2.70 7.52
C ILE A 119 -2.25 4.13 7.03
N TYR A 120 -3.35 4.78 7.39
CA TYR A 120 -3.53 6.20 7.11
C TYR A 120 -2.66 7.04 8.03
N LEU A 121 -1.81 7.89 7.44
CA LEU A 121 -0.95 8.81 8.18
C LEU A 121 -1.59 10.20 8.36
N ASN A 122 -2.78 10.40 7.83
CA ASN A 122 -3.64 11.57 8.05
C ASN A 122 -5.11 11.14 7.95
N ASP A 123 -6.02 12.03 8.35
CA ASP A 123 -7.45 11.74 8.34
C ASP A 123 -7.99 11.56 6.92
N VAL A 124 -8.75 10.49 6.71
CA VAL A 124 -9.45 10.16 5.47
C VAL A 124 -10.90 9.82 5.83
N GLU A 125 -11.73 10.85 6.03
CA GLU A 125 -13.03 10.72 6.68
C GLU A 125 -14.22 10.71 5.70
N ASN A 126 -13.97 11.09 4.45
CA ASN A 126 -15.00 11.11 3.40
C ASN A 126 -14.39 10.77 2.04
N LYS A 127 -15.22 10.71 1.01
CA LYS A 127 -14.82 10.34 -0.35
C LYS A 127 -13.83 11.35 -0.98
N ASP A 128 -13.96 12.63 -0.63
CA ASP A 128 -13.12 13.69 -1.21
C ASP A 128 -11.70 13.75 -0.59
N HIS A 129 -11.48 13.03 0.52
CA HIS A 129 -10.14 12.77 1.05
C HIS A 129 -9.41 11.62 0.32
N GLY A 130 -10.03 11.01 -0.70
CA GLY A 130 -9.42 9.98 -1.54
C GLY A 130 -9.22 8.62 -0.87
N PRO A 131 -10.24 8.01 -0.24
CA PRO A 131 -10.10 6.72 0.45
C PRO A 131 -9.74 5.58 -0.50
N HIS A 132 -9.23 4.47 0.04
CA HIS A 132 -9.22 3.21 -0.67
C HIS A 132 -10.60 2.56 -0.63
N SER A 133 -11.01 1.94 -1.74
CA SER A 133 -12.21 1.14 -1.84
C SER A 133 -11.89 -0.28 -2.29
N PHE A 134 -12.61 -1.24 -1.73
CA PHE A 134 -12.55 -2.66 -2.07
C PHE A 134 -13.94 -3.18 -2.41
N ILE A 135 -14.03 -4.06 -3.40
CA ILE A 135 -15.26 -4.84 -3.64
C ILE A 135 -15.18 -6.12 -2.79
N LYS A 136 -16.02 -6.20 -1.77
CA LYS A 136 -16.08 -7.37 -0.86
C LYS A 136 -16.29 -8.67 -1.65
N LYS A 137 -15.64 -9.75 -1.19
CA LYS A 137 -15.75 -11.11 -1.75
C LYS A 137 -15.16 -11.30 -3.16
N SER A 138 -14.59 -10.28 -3.79
CA SER A 138 -14.01 -10.37 -5.14
C SER A 138 -12.56 -10.89 -5.19
N HIS A 139 -11.95 -11.28 -4.07
CA HIS A 139 -10.57 -11.78 -4.00
C HIS A 139 -10.40 -13.18 -4.62
N LYS A 140 -11.44 -14.00 -4.64
CA LYS A 140 -11.37 -15.33 -5.24
C LYS A 140 -11.49 -15.25 -6.76
N VAL A 141 -10.68 -16.02 -7.48
CA VAL A 141 -10.71 -16.05 -8.97
C VAL A 141 -12.11 -16.35 -9.47
N PHE A 142 -12.75 -17.39 -8.93
CA PHE A 142 -14.12 -17.81 -9.34
C PHE A 142 -15.23 -16.81 -8.97
N SER A 143 -14.95 -15.81 -8.15
CA SER A 143 -15.91 -14.73 -7.84
C SER A 143 -15.82 -13.57 -8.83
N LYS A 144 -14.84 -13.57 -9.73
CA LYS A 144 -14.67 -12.53 -10.73
C LYS A 144 -15.45 -12.86 -12.01
N PRO A 145 -16.07 -11.86 -12.64
CA PRO A 145 -16.74 -12.06 -13.91
C PRO A 145 -15.77 -12.58 -14.99
N TYR A 146 -16.15 -13.64 -15.69
CA TYR A 146 -15.31 -14.24 -16.73
C TYR A 146 -14.85 -13.21 -17.78
N LYS A 147 -15.75 -12.31 -18.21
CA LYS A 147 -15.45 -11.24 -19.17
C LYS A 147 -14.31 -10.31 -18.71
N ILE A 148 -14.10 -10.19 -17.40
CA ILE A 148 -13.01 -9.40 -16.83
C ILE A 148 -11.73 -10.25 -16.79
N LEU A 149 -11.84 -11.50 -16.35
CA LEU A 149 -10.68 -12.40 -16.22
C LEU A 149 -9.93 -12.63 -17.53
N ILE A 150 -10.65 -12.85 -18.63
CA ILE A 150 -10.04 -13.12 -19.95
C ILE A 150 -9.22 -11.94 -20.50
N LYS A 151 -9.50 -10.72 -20.04
CA LYS A 151 -8.75 -9.53 -20.43
C LYS A 151 -7.47 -9.34 -19.61
N ARG A 152 -7.18 -10.24 -18.67
CA ARG A 152 -6.04 -10.18 -17.74
C ARG A 152 -6.06 -8.91 -16.87
N TYR A 153 -4.89 -8.33 -16.57
CA TYR A 153 -4.82 -7.06 -15.84
C TYR A 153 -5.42 -5.93 -16.67
N GLN A 154 -6.40 -5.25 -16.08
CA GLN A 154 -7.01 -4.07 -16.66
C GLN A 154 -7.52 -3.14 -15.56
N ARG A 155 -7.70 -1.89 -15.94
CA ARG A 155 -8.34 -0.87 -15.10
C ARG A 155 -9.79 -0.73 -15.51
N ILE A 156 -10.70 -0.82 -14.54
CA ILE A 156 -12.13 -0.93 -14.73
C ILE A 156 -12.82 0.28 -14.13
N SER A 157 -13.66 0.94 -14.90
CA SER A 157 -14.44 2.07 -14.40
C SER A 157 -15.50 1.64 -13.37
N ASP A 158 -15.93 2.59 -12.54
CA ASP A 158 -17.03 2.37 -11.58
C ASP A 158 -18.29 1.87 -12.29
N LYS A 159 -18.62 2.46 -13.44
CA LYS A 159 -19.76 2.05 -14.26
C LYS A 159 -19.67 0.59 -14.70
N GLU A 160 -18.48 0.11 -15.01
CA GLU A 160 -18.28 -1.27 -15.49
C GLU A 160 -18.25 -2.26 -14.32
N ILE A 161 -17.59 -1.94 -13.22
CA ILE A 161 -17.52 -2.84 -12.06
C ILE A 161 -18.91 -3.06 -11.45
N PHE A 162 -19.73 -2.01 -11.35
CA PHE A 162 -21.08 -2.09 -10.78
C PHE A 162 -22.13 -2.69 -11.73
N LYS A 163 -21.77 -3.06 -12.96
CA LYS A 163 -22.59 -3.99 -13.78
C LYS A 163 -22.51 -5.42 -13.27
N SER A 164 -21.42 -5.78 -12.60
CA SER A 164 -21.16 -7.15 -12.14
C SER A 164 -21.28 -7.33 -10.63
N TYR A 165 -21.17 -6.24 -9.87
CA TYR A 165 -21.27 -6.23 -8.41
C TYR A 165 -22.26 -5.18 -7.96
N ASN A 166 -23.08 -5.50 -6.96
CA ASN A 166 -23.92 -4.50 -6.31
C ASN A 166 -23.04 -3.48 -5.57
N GLN A 167 -23.44 -2.21 -5.54
CA GLN A 167 -22.73 -1.13 -4.83
C GLN A 167 -22.56 -1.40 -3.33
N GLU A 168 -23.45 -2.14 -2.70
CA GLU A 168 -23.33 -2.56 -1.28
C GLU A 168 -22.06 -3.42 -1.00
N TYR A 169 -21.50 -4.02 -2.04
CA TYR A 169 -20.21 -4.72 -1.92
C TYR A 169 -19.01 -3.78 -1.88
N GLU A 170 -19.17 -2.52 -2.24
CA GLU A 170 -18.10 -1.55 -2.07
C GLU A 170 -17.89 -1.25 -0.58
N LYS A 171 -16.65 -1.35 -0.16
CA LYS A 171 -16.22 -0.94 1.17
C LYS A 171 -15.14 0.12 1.05
N MET A 172 -15.50 1.36 1.32
CA MET A 172 -14.52 2.43 1.52
C MET A 172 -13.85 2.29 2.88
N ILE A 173 -12.54 2.51 2.89
CA ILE A 173 -11.76 2.60 4.13
C ILE A 173 -11.76 4.06 4.54
N LEU A 174 -12.54 4.39 5.56
CA LEU A 174 -12.59 5.72 6.15
C LEU A 174 -12.07 5.67 7.58
N GLY A 175 -11.43 6.74 8.03
CA GLY A 175 -10.97 6.86 9.39
C GLY A 175 -9.96 7.99 9.59
N LYS A 176 -9.64 8.25 10.85
CA LYS A 176 -8.60 9.21 11.27
C LYS A 176 -7.20 8.64 11.05
N ALA A 177 -6.21 9.51 11.19
CA ALA A 177 -4.80 9.11 11.23
C ALA A 177 -4.61 7.93 12.19
N GLY A 178 -3.79 6.95 11.82
CA GLY A 178 -3.61 5.71 12.57
C GLY A 178 -4.58 4.59 12.23
N THR A 179 -5.60 4.84 11.40
CA THR A 179 -6.51 3.77 10.96
C THR A 179 -5.74 2.74 10.14
N LEU A 180 -5.83 1.49 10.59
CA LEU A 180 -5.27 0.31 9.93
C LEU A 180 -6.36 -0.45 9.20
N ALA A 181 -6.18 -0.70 7.92
CA ALA A 181 -6.98 -1.64 7.14
C ALA A 181 -6.12 -2.77 6.61
N ILE A 182 -6.68 -3.97 6.58
CA ILE A 182 -6.02 -5.17 6.07
C ILE A 182 -6.83 -5.66 4.88
N GLY A 183 -6.17 -5.84 3.74
CA GLY A 183 -6.81 -6.21 2.49
C GLY A 183 -5.98 -7.19 1.65
N ASP A 184 -6.69 -8.12 1.03
CA ASP A 184 -6.16 -8.95 -0.05
C ASP A 184 -6.43 -8.22 -1.36
N THR A 185 -5.38 -7.72 -2.00
CA THR A 185 -5.47 -6.93 -3.23
C THR A 185 -5.68 -7.77 -4.50
N LEU A 186 -5.83 -9.09 -4.37
CA LEU A 186 -6.50 -9.91 -5.39
C LEU A 186 -7.98 -9.52 -5.54
N ALA A 187 -8.61 -8.89 -4.52
CA ALA A 187 -9.92 -8.28 -4.66
C ALA A 187 -9.85 -7.05 -5.57
N PHE A 188 -10.96 -6.75 -6.25
CA PHE A 188 -11.06 -5.46 -6.93
C PHE A 188 -10.96 -4.34 -5.93
N HIS A 189 -10.02 -3.44 -6.17
CA HIS A 189 -9.77 -2.29 -5.32
C HIS A 189 -9.31 -1.08 -6.12
N LYS A 190 -9.39 0.09 -5.52
CA LYS A 190 -8.86 1.34 -6.05
C LYS A 190 -8.53 2.32 -4.93
N GLY A 191 -7.69 3.31 -5.21
CA GLY A 191 -7.57 4.53 -4.42
C GLY A 191 -8.39 5.64 -5.09
N HIS A 192 -9.32 6.28 -4.38
CA HIS A 192 -9.97 7.47 -4.92
C HIS A 192 -8.98 8.63 -5.00
N ASN A 193 -9.19 9.52 -5.96
CA ASN A 193 -8.40 10.74 -6.07
C ASN A 193 -8.77 11.72 -4.94
N PRO A 194 -7.81 12.24 -4.17
CA PRO A 194 -8.06 13.30 -3.22
C PRO A 194 -8.51 14.59 -3.94
N ARG A 195 -9.56 15.24 -3.44
CA ARG A 195 -10.11 16.48 -3.99
C ARG A 195 -9.97 17.67 -3.05
N THR A 196 -10.03 17.43 -1.75
CA THR A 196 -10.05 18.49 -0.73
C THR A 196 -8.90 18.40 0.26
N LYS A 197 -8.26 17.24 0.39
CA LYS A 197 -7.18 17.00 1.35
C LYS A 197 -6.23 15.96 0.81
N ILE A 198 -4.92 16.18 0.91
CA ILE A 198 -3.92 15.18 0.54
C ILE A 198 -4.11 13.91 1.35
N ARG A 199 -3.84 12.75 0.74
CA ARG A 199 -3.84 11.46 1.43
C ARG A 199 -2.42 10.94 1.54
N LYS A 200 -2.04 10.51 2.75
CA LYS A 200 -0.76 9.86 3.06
C LYS A 200 -1.03 8.46 3.59
N VAL A 201 -0.48 7.45 2.93
CA VAL A 201 -0.69 6.04 3.27
C VAL A 201 0.62 5.31 3.33
N LEU A 202 0.90 4.69 4.47
CA LEU A 202 1.94 3.67 4.62
C LEU A 202 1.33 2.32 4.32
N THR A 203 1.98 1.53 3.46
CA THR A 203 1.60 0.15 3.14
C THR A 203 2.70 -0.80 3.56
N ILE A 204 2.32 -1.93 4.16
CA ILE A 204 3.21 -3.04 4.46
C ILE A 204 2.61 -4.27 3.81
N GLU A 205 3.37 -4.93 2.95
CA GLU A 205 2.90 -6.07 2.19
C GLU A 205 3.67 -7.33 2.58
N PHE A 206 2.91 -8.39 2.82
CA PHE A 206 3.44 -9.73 3.01
C PHE A 206 2.95 -10.67 1.93
N SER A 207 3.77 -11.67 1.60
CA SER A 207 3.42 -12.79 0.74
C SER A 207 3.94 -14.09 1.36
N ASN A 208 3.51 -15.21 0.83
CA ASN A 208 4.06 -16.53 1.16
C ASN A 208 5.13 -17.00 0.15
N SER A 209 5.45 -16.17 -0.85
CA SER A 209 6.40 -16.48 -1.92
C SER A 209 7.07 -15.20 -2.43
N LEU A 210 8.29 -15.33 -2.90
CA LEU A 210 9.00 -14.26 -3.63
C LEU A 210 8.68 -14.25 -5.13
N PHE A 211 7.88 -15.18 -5.61
CA PHE A 211 7.44 -15.18 -7.01
C PHE A 211 6.78 -13.85 -7.38
N GLY A 212 7.19 -13.25 -8.49
CA GLY A 212 6.73 -11.94 -8.93
C GLY A 212 7.35 -10.74 -8.18
N SER A 213 8.31 -10.97 -7.27
CA SER A 213 9.04 -9.87 -6.63
C SER A 213 10.06 -9.25 -7.57
N TYR A 214 10.13 -7.91 -7.55
CA TYR A 214 11.29 -7.21 -8.09
C TYR A 214 12.43 -7.33 -7.08
N PHE A 215 13.59 -7.77 -7.55
CA PHE A 215 14.81 -7.81 -6.76
C PHE A 215 15.64 -6.60 -7.17
N GLU A 216 15.60 -5.57 -6.34
CA GLU A 216 16.53 -4.46 -6.43
C GLU A 216 17.68 -4.71 -5.45
N ASN A 217 18.88 -4.24 -5.80
CA ASN A 217 20.01 -4.27 -4.87
C ASN A 217 19.80 -3.17 -3.82
N TYR A 218 19.17 -3.52 -2.73
CA TYR A 218 19.07 -2.62 -1.58
C TYR A 218 20.41 -2.56 -0.86
N ASN A 219 21.00 -1.37 -0.77
CA ASN A 219 22.20 -1.12 0.04
C ASN A 219 21.86 -1.08 1.54
N ILE A 220 21.04 -2.01 2.02
CA ILE A 220 20.66 -2.08 3.43
C ILE A 220 21.45 -3.19 4.09
N SER A 221 22.39 -2.81 4.95
CA SER A 221 23.13 -3.80 5.75
C SER A 221 22.18 -4.57 6.68
N LYS A 222 22.38 -5.87 6.81
CA LYS A 222 21.69 -6.72 7.83
C LYS A 222 21.71 -6.10 9.23
N LYS A 223 22.75 -5.30 9.57
CA LYS A 223 22.87 -4.60 10.85
C LYS A 223 21.80 -3.53 11.07
N ASN A 224 21.20 -3.03 10.00
CA ASN A 224 20.16 -1.99 10.07
C ASN A 224 18.77 -2.57 10.36
N PHE A 225 18.58 -3.87 10.24
CA PHE A 225 17.35 -4.52 10.62
C PHE A 225 17.34 -4.87 12.10
N LYS A 226 16.17 -4.72 12.71
CA LYS A 226 15.96 -5.16 14.10
C LYS A 226 16.24 -6.65 14.20
N LYS A 227 17.22 -7.05 15.02
CA LYS A 227 17.47 -8.46 15.32
C LYS A 227 16.30 -8.99 16.14
N THR A 228 15.51 -9.88 15.56
CA THR A 228 14.63 -10.76 16.29
C THR A 228 15.36 -12.10 16.47
N SER A 229 15.22 -12.76 17.57
CA SER A 229 15.97 -13.99 17.86
C SER A 229 15.47 -15.10 16.96
N THR A 230 16.20 -15.51 15.93
CA THR A 230 16.20 -16.84 15.31
C THR A 230 16.33 -16.86 13.79
N ASN A 231 16.57 -18.02 13.17
CA ASN A 231 16.48 -18.40 11.74
C ASN A 231 15.25 -17.89 10.97
N PHE A 232 14.36 -17.19 11.65
CA PHE A 232 13.14 -16.57 11.17
C PHE A 232 13.39 -15.30 10.33
N GLU A 233 14.43 -14.54 10.68
CA GLU A 233 14.71 -13.24 10.07
C GLU A 233 15.15 -13.35 8.60
N GLU A 234 15.96 -14.35 8.27
CA GLU A 234 16.44 -14.51 6.89
C GLU A 234 15.29 -14.77 5.92
N LYS A 235 14.30 -15.60 6.30
CA LYS A 235 13.13 -15.84 5.45
C LYS A 235 12.21 -14.63 5.39
N PHE A 236 12.05 -13.91 6.49
CA PHE A 236 11.16 -12.76 6.57
C PHE A 236 11.62 -11.61 5.69
N TYR A 237 12.93 -11.34 5.70
CA TYR A 237 13.56 -10.29 4.90
C TYR A 237 14.22 -10.79 3.62
N SER A 238 13.91 -11.99 3.15
CA SER A 238 14.64 -12.64 2.05
C SER A 238 14.60 -11.87 0.73
N LYS A 239 13.75 -10.86 0.59
CA LYS A 239 13.78 -9.92 -0.55
C LYS A 239 14.89 -8.87 -0.43
N PHE A 240 15.27 -8.50 0.79
CA PHE A 240 16.08 -7.31 1.10
C PHE A 240 17.51 -7.64 1.56
N ILE A 241 17.82 -8.91 1.77
CA ILE A 241 19.10 -9.37 2.34
C ILE A 241 19.88 -10.18 1.32
#